data_4965f02a423188f1d3f0810576d61229
#
_entry.id   4965f02a423188f1d3f0810576d61229
#
_cell.length_a   1.000
_cell.length_b   1.000
_cell.length_c   1.000
_cell.angle_alpha   90.00
_cell.angle_beta   90.00
_cell.angle_gamma   90.00
#
_symmetry.space_group_name_H-M   'P 1'
#
loop_
_entity.id
_entity.type
_entity.pdbx_description
1 polymer ?
#
loop_
_entity_poly.entity_id
_entity_poly.type
_entity_poly.pdbx_seq_one_letter_code
_entity_poly.pdbx_strand_id
1 'polypeptide(L)'
;GLSLITLRNGNPARDRKPYCEKIMIVRDGQVTPTHFHWNKMEDIIFREGEGEFCMKLWNADPKTEECIPDGIVKIKVDGVVTEFEAGKTYRIKKGQSVCYTPYIYHTFWAEGGTCLIGEVSMVNDDATDNRFLEPIGRFPAIEEDVPPETLLCNEYPELE
;
A
#
# COMPACT_ATOMS: atom_id res chain seq x y z
N GLY A 1 1.26 -6.66 -8.95
CA GLY A 1 0.81 -7.19 -7.66
C GLY A 1 1.96 -7.50 -6.73
N LEU A 2 1.66 -8.06 -5.56
CA LEU A 2 2.64 -8.46 -4.55
C LEU A 2 2.07 -9.62 -3.72
N SER A 3 2.92 -10.30 -2.95
CA SER A 3 2.46 -11.20 -1.89
C SER A 3 2.37 -10.40 -0.59
N LEU A 4 1.21 -10.40 0.06
CA LEU A 4 0.94 -9.62 1.27
C LEU A 4 0.47 -10.54 2.39
N ILE A 5 1.04 -10.35 3.58
CA ILE A 5 0.69 -11.08 4.80
C ILE A 5 0.33 -10.06 5.86
N THR A 6 -0.91 -10.06 6.32
CA THR A 6 -1.33 -9.26 7.48
C THR A 6 -0.93 -9.97 8.76
N LEU A 7 0.02 -9.39 9.48
CA LEU A 7 0.48 -9.93 10.77
C LEU A 7 -0.51 -9.62 11.89
N ARG A 8 -1.09 -8.43 11.86
CA ARG A 8 -2.12 -7.97 12.79
C ARG A 8 -2.91 -6.82 12.20
N ASN A 9 -4.18 -6.74 12.54
CA ASN A 9 -5.05 -5.62 12.20
C ASN A 9 -5.97 -5.33 13.39
N GLY A 10 -6.25 -4.07 13.65
CA GLY A 10 -7.25 -3.66 14.63
C GLY A 10 -8.66 -3.87 14.09
N ASN A 11 -9.59 -3.99 15.01
CA ASN A 11 -11.03 -3.96 14.69
C ASN A 11 -11.70 -2.88 15.53
N PRO A 12 -12.06 -1.72 14.96
CA PRO A 12 -12.62 -0.60 15.72
C PRO A 12 -13.93 -0.94 16.46
N ALA A 13 -14.64 -1.97 16.02
CA ALA A 13 -15.87 -2.42 16.66
C ALA A 13 -15.63 -3.33 17.87
N ARG A 14 -14.46 -3.94 17.99
CA ARG A 14 -14.19 -5.01 18.97
C ARG A 14 -13.00 -4.76 19.89
N ASP A 15 -11.99 -4.03 19.42
CA ASP A 15 -10.75 -3.83 20.18
C ASP A 15 -10.27 -2.37 20.15
N ARG A 16 -9.23 -2.09 20.94
CA ARG A 16 -8.64 -0.75 21.03
C ARG A 16 -7.36 -0.62 20.20
N LYS A 17 -6.99 -1.62 19.40
CA LYS A 17 -5.79 -1.58 18.56
C LYS A 17 -6.04 -0.65 17.37
N PRO A 18 -5.38 0.52 17.29
CA PRO A 18 -5.64 1.50 16.24
C PRO A 18 -4.75 1.32 15.01
N TYR A 19 -4.04 0.20 14.87
CA TYR A 19 -3.03 0.00 13.84
C TYR A 19 -3.13 -1.36 13.16
N CYS A 20 -2.51 -1.43 12.00
CA CYS A 20 -2.26 -2.63 11.22
C CYS A 20 -0.76 -2.80 10.97
N GLU A 21 -0.31 -4.03 10.87
CA GLU A 21 1.05 -4.37 10.44
C GLU A 21 0.99 -5.48 9.40
N LYS A 22 1.72 -5.25 8.29
CA LYS A 22 1.82 -6.20 7.19
C LYS A 22 3.27 -6.41 6.78
N ILE A 23 3.53 -7.58 6.19
CA ILE A 23 4.75 -7.87 5.45
C ILE A 23 4.36 -8.11 3.99
N MET A 24 5.13 -7.52 3.10
CA MET A 24 4.94 -7.64 1.66
C MET A 24 6.22 -8.13 0.99
N ILE A 25 6.07 -9.07 0.07
CA ILE A 25 7.15 -9.55 -0.79
C ILE A 25 6.83 -9.06 -2.20
N VAL A 26 7.67 -8.19 -2.71
CA VAL A 26 7.56 -7.59 -4.05
C VAL A 26 8.69 -8.15 -4.89
N ARG A 27 8.37 -9.02 -5.84
CA ARG A 27 9.36 -9.59 -6.76
C ARG A 27 9.66 -8.61 -7.88
N ASP A 28 10.78 -8.84 -8.57
CA ASP A 28 11.19 -8.05 -9.72
C ASP A 28 10.04 -7.88 -10.74
N GLY A 29 9.79 -6.65 -11.13
CA GLY A 29 8.72 -6.27 -12.04
C GLY A 29 7.29 -6.34 -11.50
N GLN A 30 7.06 -6.76 -10.25
CA GLN A 30 5.75 -6.68 -9.62
C GLN A 30 5.45 -5.24 -9.21
N VAL A 31 4.31 -4.71 -9.68
CA VAL A 31 3.88 -3.33 -9.44
C VAL A 31 2.54 -3.34 -8.69
N THR A 32 2.42 -2.51 -7.65
CA THR A 32 1.13 -2.30 -6.98
C THR A 32 0.25 -1.39 -7.85
N PRO A 33 -1.06 -1.63 -7.95
CA PRO A 33 -1.97 -0.70 -8.59
C PRO A 33 -1.91 0.67 -7.94
N THR A 34 -1.90 1.73 -8.76
CA THR A 34 -1.91 3.11 -8.24
C THR A 34 -3.22 3.38 -7.51
N HIS A 35 -3.13 3.77 -6.25
CA HIS A 35 -4.28 4.04 -5.39
C HIS A 35 -3.95 5.07 -4.31
N PHE A 36 -4.97 5.57 -3.63
CA PHE A 36 -4.86 6.30 -2.37
C PHE A 36 -5.88 5.78 -1.35
N HIS A 37 -5.73 6.20 -0.10
CA HIS A 37 -6.67 5.92 0.99
C HIS A 37 -7.38 7.21 1.40
N TRP A 38 -8.70 7.14 1.65
CA TRP A 38 -9.45 8.30 2.16
C TRP A 38 -9.10 8.61 3.61
N ASN A 39 -8.85 7.58 4.43
CA ASN A 39 -8.68 7.70 5.87
C ASN A 39 -7.32 7.19 6.35
N LYS A 40 -6.84 6.07 5.79
CA LYS A 40 -5.64 5.39 6.27
C LYS A 40 -4.39 6.19 5.97
N MET A 41 -3.58 6.40 7.01
CA MET A 41 -2.18 6.77 6.91
C MET A 41 -1.34 5.53 7.11
N GLU A 42 -0.27 5.39 6.33
CA GLU A 42 0.60 4.21 6.35
C GLU A 42 2.07 4.57 6.19
N ASP A 43 2.92 3.87 6.92
CA ASP A 43 4.36 3.87 6.74
C ASP A 43 4.78 2.63 5.96
N ILE A 44 5.38 2.84 4.80
CA ILE A 44 5.94 1.79 3.95
C ILE A 44 7.44 1.76 4.15
N ILE A 45 7.98 0.63 4.59
CA ILE A 45 9.35 0.50 5.07
C ILE A 45 10.10 -0.50 4.20
N PHE A 46 11.18 -0.06 3.54
CA PHE A 46 12.04 -0.99 2.82
C PHE A 46 12.93 -1.77 3.80
N ARG A 47 12.54 -2.97 4.14
CA ARG A 47 13.22 -3.79 5.17
C ARG A 47 14.51 -4.40 4.66
N GLU A 48 14.44 -5.15 3.56
CA GLU A 48 15.58 -5.87 3.01
C GLU A 48 15.28 -6.33 1.57
N GLY A 49 16.28 -6.80 0.85
CA GLY A 49 16.14 -7.40 -0.47
C GLY A 49 17.33 -7.10 -1.39
N GLU A 50 17.37 -7.79 -2.51
CA GLU A 50 18.40 -7.60 -3.55
C GLU A 50 17.99 -6.53 -4.57
N GLY A 51 16.68 -6.28 -4.69
CA GLY A 51 16.11 -5.31 -5.60
C GLY A 51 16.18 -3.87 -5.09
N GLU A 52 15.94 -2.92 -5.99
CA GLU A 52 15.69 -1.52 -5.67
C GLU A 52 14.19 -1.32 -5.40
N PHE A 53 13.85 -0.68 -4.29
CA PHE A 53 12.47 -0.31 -3.98
C PHE A 53 12.14 1.04 -4.60
N CYS A 54 11.28 1.02 -5.61
CA CYS A 54 10.89 2.17 -6.40
C CYS A 54 9.46 2.59 -6.12
N MET A 55 9.18 3.90 -6.18
CA MET A 55 7.84 4.46 -6.01
C MET A 55 7.56 5.63 -6.94
N LYS A 56 6.28 5.91 -7.17
CA LYS A 56 5.75 7.14 -7.75
C LYS A 56 4.61 7.67 -6.91
N LEU A 57 4.47 8.99 -6.87
CA LEU A 57 3.51 9.69 -6.04
C LEU A 57 2.80 10.78 -6.81
N TRP A 58 1.54 11.07 -6.42
CA TRP A 58 0.75 12.21 -6.90
C TRP A 58 -0.18 12.68 -5.79
N ASN A 59 -0.53 13.95 -5.79
CA ASN A 59 -1.64 14.41 -4.97
C ASN A 59 -2.97 14.01 -5.61
N ALA A 60 -3.98 13.76 -4.82
CA ALA A 60 -5.36 13.71 -5.27
C ALA A 60 -6.07 15.03 -4.95
N ASP A 61 -7.00 15.46 -5.80
CA ASP A 61 -7.93 16.53 -5.44
C ASP A 61 -8.92 15.98 -4.40
N PRO A 62 -9.01 16.56 -3.20
CA PRO A 62 -9.87 16.01 -2.14
C PRO A 62 -11.38 16.17 -2.41
N LYS A 63 -11.79 16.92 -3.44
CA LYS A 63 -13.20 17.10 -3.82
C LYS A 63 -13.61 16.20 -4.98
N THR A 64 -12.74 16.06 -5.98
CA THR A 64 -13.03 15.28 -7.19
C THR A 64 -12.39 13.90 -7.15
N GLU A 65 -11.43 13.67 -6.25
CA GLU A 65 -10.62 12.46 -6.14
C GLU A 65 -9.73 12.19 -7.37
N GLU A 66 -9.65 13.15 -8.27
CA GLU A 66 -8.82 13.05 -9.46
C GLU A 66 -7.33 13.16 -9.11
N CYS A 67 -6.53 12.40 -9.83
CA CYS A 67 -5.08 12.47 -9.74
C CYS A 67 -4.58 13.79 -10.34
N ILE A 68 -3.80 14.55 -9.58
CA ILE A 68 -3.16 15.77 -10.06
C ILE A 68 -1.81 15.38 -10.68
N PRO A 69 -1.67 15.47 -12.01
CA PRO A 69 -0.52 14.88 -12.72
C PRO A 69 0.80 15.58 -12.45
N ASP A 70 0.76 16.83 -12.02
CA ASP A 70 1.91 17.72 -11.85
C ASP A 70 2.00 18.30 -10.44
N GLY A 71 3.13 18.94 -10.15
CA GLY A 71 3.35 19.67 -8.90
C GLY A 71 4.18 18.90 -7.88
N ILE A 72 4.20 19.42 -6.66
CA ILE A 72 5.01 18.87 -5.56
C ILE A 72 4.13 18.08 -4.60
N VAL A 73 4.54 16.86 -4.34
CA VAL A 73 3.97 15.98 -3.30
C VAL A 73 4.86 16.07 -2.07
N LYS A 74 4.27 16.34 -0.91
CA LYS A 74 4.99 16.43 0.38
C LYS A 74 4.60 15.27 1.27
N ILE A 75 5.55 14.40 1.54
CA ILE A 75 5.40 13.28 2.48
C ILE A 75 6.59 13.26 3.44
N LYS A 76 6.53 12.41 4.46
CA LYS A 76 7.67 12.21 5.35
C LYS A 76 8.48 10.99 4.91
N VAL A 77 9.81 11.15 4.88
CA VAL A 77 10.78 10.06 4.80
C VAL A 77 11.54 10.05 6.10
N ASP A 78 11.51 8.94 6.84
CA ASP A 78 12.12 8.81 8.17
C ASP A 78 11.73 9.96 9.12
N GLY A 79 10.47 10.40 9.06
CA GLY A 79 9.93 11.50 9.87
C GLY A 79 10.23 12.91 9.35
N VAL A 80 11.07 13.07 8.32
CA VAL A 80 11.45 14.36 7.75
C VAL A 80 10.58 14.67 6.53
N VAL A 81 9.97 15.86 6.50
CA VAL A 81 9.18 16.32 5.35
C VAL A 81 10.10 16.42 4.12
N THR A 82 9.75 15.69 3.09
CA THR A 82 10.49 15.61 1.83
C THR A 82 9.57 15.96 0.68
N GLU A 83 10.09 16.69 -0.30
CA GLU A 83 9.38 17.10 -1.50
C GLU A 83 9.70 16.19 -2.67
N PHE A 84 8.66 15.76 -3.38
CA PHE A 84 8.75 14.90 -4.55
C PHE A 84 8.00 15.55 -5.72
N GLU A 85 8.55 15.49 -6.92
CA GLU A 85 7.79 15.86 -8.12
C GLU A 85 6.80 14.74 -8.46
N ALA A 86 5.55 15.11 -8.72
CA ALA A 86 4.51 14.16 -9.09
C ALA A 86 4.91 13.32 -10.31
N GLY A 87 4.65 12.02 -10.26
CA GLY A 87 4.89 11.08 -11.35
C GLY A 87 6.35 10.71 -11.63
N LYS A 88 7.31 11.29 -10.92
CA LYS A 88 8.72 10.88 -11.02
C LYS A 88 8.96 9.58 -10.25
N THR A 89 9.91 8.79 -10.73
CA THR A 89 10.36 7.58 -10.03
C THR A 89 11.38 7.96 -8.96
N TYR A 90 11.14 7.50 -7.75
CA TYR A 90 12.04 7.65 -6.61
C TYR A 90 12.43 6.28 -6.07
N ARG A 91 13.66 6.19 -5.58
CA ARG A 91 14.22 4.99 -4.97
C ARG A 91 14.41 5.19 -3.48
N ILE A 92 13.87 4.28 -2.71
CA ILE A 92 13.94 4.27 -1.25
C ILE A 92 15.05 3.31 -0.84
N LYS A 93 15.92 3.75 0.07
CA LYS A 93 17.04 2.95 0.55
C LYS A 93 16.57 1.95 1.60
N LYS A 94 17.30 0.85 1.71
CA LYS A 94 17.09 -0.12 2.81
C LYS A 94 17.09 0.57 4.17
N GLY A 95 16.13 0.23 4.99
CA GLY A 95 15.90 0.81 6.31
C GLY A 95 15.07 2.08 6.31
N GLN A 96 14.90 2.76 5.17
CA GLN A 96 14.07 3.95 5.11
C GLN A 96 12.58 3.62 5.12
N SER A 97 11.81 4.56 5.65
CA SER A 97 10.35 4.52 5.69
C SER A 97 9.76 5.75 5.01
N VAL A 98 8.71 5.56 4.24
CA VAL A 98 7.92 6.63 3.63
C VAL A 98 6.51 6.61 4.20
N CYS A 99 6.02 7.77 4.63
CA CYS A 99 4.71 7.90 5.23
C CYS A 99 3.73 8.49 4.21
N TYR A 100 2.78 7.68 3.75
CA TYR A 100 1.69 8.12 2.89
C TYR A 100 0.52 8.58 3.76
N THR A 101 0.10 9.82 3.54
CA THR A 101 -1.11 10.37 4.16
C THR A 101 -2.31 10.17 3.24
N PRO A 102 -3.55 10.30 3.75
CA PRO A 102 -4.74 10.31 2.90
C PRO A 102 -4.61 11.22 1.67
N TYR A 103 -5.27 10.83 0.58
CA TYR A 103 -5.27 11.55 -0.71
C TYR A 103 -3.90 11.67 -1.40
N ILE A 104 -2.94 10.82 -1.07
CA ILE A 104 -1.71 10.67 -1.85
C ILE A 104 -1.82 9.41 -2.71
N TYR A 105 -2.00 9.59 -4.01
CA TYR A 105 -1.87 8.48 -4.96
C TYR A 105 -0.44 7.97 -4.94
N HIS A 106 -0.30 6.67 -4.78
CA HIS A 106 0.99 6.02 -4.75
C HIS A 106 0.96 4.67 -5.46
N THR A 107 2.11 4.31 -5.99
CA THR A 107 2.42 2.99 -6.53
C THR A 107 3.87 2.70 -6.19
N PHE A 108 4.19 1.44 -5.99
CA PHE A 108 5.56 1.01 -5.78
C PHE A 108 5.82 -0.36 -6.42
N TRP A 109 7.09 -0.62 -6.66
CA TRP A 109 7.55 -1.87 -7.28
C TRP A 109 9.00 -2.17 -6.91
N ALA A 110 9.46 -3.37 -7.25
CA ALA A 110 10.86 -3.77 -7.16
C ALA A 110 11.49 -3.81 -8.55
N GLU A 111 12.75 -3.37 -8.66
CA GLU A 111 13.60 -3.47 -9.85
C GLU A 111 14.86 -4.26 -9.54
N GLY A 112 15.21 -5.22 -10.43
CA GLY A 112 16.47 -5.96 -10.37
C GLY A 112 16.59 -6.99 -9.26
N GLY A 113 15.49 -7.31 -8.56
CA GLY A 113 15.46 -8.30 -7.51
C GLY A 113 14.22 -8.21 -6.63
N THR A 114 14.15 -9.01 -5.59
CA THR A 114 13.03 -9.03 -4.66
C THR A 114 13.25 -8.05 -3.51
N CYS A 115 12.20 -7.31 -3.14
CA CYS A 115 12.17 -6.46 -1.96
C CYS A 115 11.23 -7.03 -0.89
N LEU A 116 11.69 -7.02 0.36
CA LEU A 116 10.88 -7.24 1.55
C LEU A 116 10.46 -5.90 2.12
N ILE A 117 9.17 -5.65 2.14
CA ILE A 117 8.57 -4.40 2.54
C ILE A 117 7.74 -4.62 3.80
N GLY A 118 7.84 -3.73 4.76
CA GLY A 118 6.93 -3.66 5.90
C GLY A 118 5.91 -2.55 5.69
N GLU A 119 4.70 -2.75 6.18
CA GLU A 119 3.70 -1.69 6.33
C GLU A 119 3.30 -1.60 7.81
N VAL A 120 3.30 -0.40 8.35
CA VAL A 120 2.66 -0.08 9.61
C VAL A 120 1.67 1.04 9.32
N SER A 121 0.40 0.81 9.60
CA SER A 121 -0.64 1.75 9.23
C SER A 121 -1.71 1.90 10.32
N MET A 122 -2.61 2.83 10.13
CA MET A 122 -3.90 2.81 10.81
C MET A 122 -4.62 1.50 10.49
N VAL A 123 -5.71 1.21 11.21
CA VAL A 123 -6.54 0.02 10.93
C VAL A 123 -6.84 -0.05 9.44
N ASN A 124 -6.57 -1.21 8.87
CA ASN A 124 -6.75 -1.46 7.44
C ASN A 124 -8.16 -1.93 7.14
N ASP A 125 -8.80 -1.26 6.18
CA ASP A 125 -10.06 -1.66 5.57
C ASP A 125 -9.86 -1.74 4.05
N ASP A 126 -9.57 -2.93 3.57
CA ASP A 126 -9.34 -3.17 2.14
C ASP A 126 -10.61 -3.02 1.29
N ALA A 127 -11.78 -3.15 1.90
CA ALA A 127 -13.05 -3.12 1.19
C ALA A 127 -13.53 -1.69 0.89
N THR A 128 -13.33 -0.76 1.83
CA THR A 128 -13.94 0.58 1.75
C THR A 128 -12.95 1.74 1.73
N ASP A 129 -11.65 1.51 1.98
CA ASP A 129 -10.63 2.57 2.08
C ASP A 129 -9.52 2.45 1.01
N ASN A 130 -9.89 2.08 -0.22
CA ASN A 130 -8.98 2.06 -1.39
C ASN A 130 -9.64 2.71 -2.60
N ARG A 131 -9.07 3.80 -3.08
CA ARG A 131 -9.44 4.45 -4.34
C ARG A 131 -8.36 4.16 -5.39
N PHE A 132 -8.66 3.22 -6.28
CA PHE A 132 -7.77 2.91 -7.39
C PHE A 132 -7.89 3.96 -8.51
N LEU A 133 -6.76 4.34 -9.09
CA LEU A 133 -6.72 5.27 -10.23
C LEU A 133 -7.42 4.65 -11.43
N GLU A 134 -7.09 3.40 -11.75
CA GLU A 134 -7.77 2.62 -12.77
C GLU A 134 -8.93 1.83 -12.14
N PRO A 135 -10.03 1.60 -12.87
CA PRO A 135 -11.21 0.91 -12.34
C PRO A 135 -10.97 -0.61 -12.23
N ILE A 136 -10.15 -1.00 -11.27
CA ILE A 136 -9.88 -2.41 -10.95
C ILE A 136 -10.58 -2.81 -9.67
N GLY A 137 -11.12 -4.04 -9.65
CA GLY A 137 -11.66 -4.64 -8.44
C GLY A 137 -10.54 -5.09 -7.49
N ARG A 138 -10.72 -4.89 -6.19
CA ARG A 138 -9.75 -5.35 -5.18
C ARG A 138 -9.66 -6.87 -5.11
N PHE A 139 -10.82 -7.52 -5.17
CA PHE A 139 -10.97 -8.97 -5.16
C PHE A 139 -11.85 -9.37 -6.35
N PRO A 140 -11.25 -9.66 -7.52
CA PRO A 140 -12.01 -10.12 -8.66
C PRO A 140 -12.65 -11.47 -8.32
N ALA A 141 -13.87 -11.71 -8.82
CA ALA A 141 -14.50 -13.00 -8.69
C ALA A 141 -13.70 -14.04 -9.49
N ILE A 142 -13.34 -15.12 -8.82
CA ILE A 142 -12.64 -16.27 -9.41
C ILE A 142 -13.57 -17.46 -9.32
N GLU A 143 -13.76 -18.17 -10.42
CA GLU A 143 -14.44 -19.45 -10.42
C GLU A 143 -13.42 -20.54 -10.08
N GLU A 144 -13.53 -21.08 -8.87
CA GLU A 144 -12.60 -22.08 -8.35
C GLU A 144 -12.98 -23.47 -8.85
N ASP A 145 -12.05 -24.18 -9.46
CA ASP A 145 -12.23 -25.57 -9.88
C ASP A 145 -11.81 -26.60 -8.81
N VAL A 146 -11.05 -26.14 -7.82
CA VAL A 146 -10.65 -26.87 -6.62
C VAL A 146 -10.72 -25.97 -5.39
N PRO A 147 -10.92 -26.51 -4.17
CA PRO A 147 -10.87 -25.70 -2.96
C PRO A 147 -9.51 -24.99 -2.83
N PRO A 148 -9.47 -23.71 -2.41
CA PRO A 148 -8.24 -22.98 -2.24
C PRO A 148 -7.39 -23.59 -1.11
N GLU A 149 -6.07 -23.66 -1.32
CA GLU A 149 -5.13 -24.09 -0.26
C GLU A 149 -4.95 -23.02 0.82
N THR A 150 -5.10 -21.74 0.45
CA THR A 150 -5.00 -20.60 1.36
C THR A 150 -6.08 -19.58 1.00
N LEU A 151 -6.86 -19.21 1.99
CA LEU A 151 -7.91 -18.21 1.83
C LEU A 151 -7.33 -16.81 1.61
N LEU A 152 -8.00 -16.01 0.80
CA LEU A 152 -7.73 -14.57 0.72
C LEU A 152 -8.17 -13.87 2.02
N CYS A 153 -7.62 -12.68 2.28
CA CYS A 153 -7.86 -11.97 3.54
C CYS A 153 -9.33 -11.57 3.76
N ASN A 154 -10.15 -11.54 2.73
CA ASN A 154 -11.58 -11.27 2.78
C ASN A 154 -12.46 -12.54 2.86
N GLU A 155 -11.87 -13.72 2.84
CA GLU A 155 -12.58 -15.02 2.84
C GLU A 155 -12.57 -15.71 4.20
N TYR A 156 -11.81 -15.18 5.16
CA TYR A 156 -11.79 -15.74 6.51
C TYR A 156 -13.15 -15.53 7.20
N PRO A 157 -13.69 -16.57 7.87
CA PRO A 157 -14.92 -16.40 8.62
C PRO A 157 -14.74 -15.37 9.73
N GLU A 158 -15.82 -14.64 10.03
CA GLU A 158 -15.84 -13.79 11.21
C GLU A 158 -15.63 -14.65 12.47
N LEU A 159 -14.65 -14.29 13.28
CA LEU A 159 -14.46 -14.91 14.58
C LEU A 159 -15.58 -14.44 15.52
N GLU A 160 -16.27 -15.38 16.16
CA GLU A 160 -17.28 -15.11 17.18
C GLU A 160 -16.70 -14.42 18.43
#